data_958e522c4024968f7f42710b57ede89d
#
_entry.id   958e522c4024968f7f42710b57ede89d
#
_cell.length_a   1.000
_cell.length_b   1.000
_cell.length_c   1.000
_cell.angle_alpha   90.00
_cell.angle_beta   90.00
_cell.angle_gamma   90.00
#
_symmetry.space_group_name_H-M   'P 1'
#
loop_
_entity.id
_entity.type
_entity.pdbx_description
1 polymer ?
#
loop_
_entity_poly.entity_id
_entity_poly.type
_entity_poly.pdbx_seq_one_letter_code
_entity_poly.pdbx_strand_id
1 'polypeptide(L)'
;MDQVADTIEWDALSDDQLDAMERKIAAKYMQKLPIGIIAWGFTNTLVWLALWPLALMDILPLWFAFPIAALNVTLAYLPSHDAQHSIIARRGQPLRWLNELLGHVSLIPFATPFRYLRHTHMEHHNHANDPDLDPDYDVHASDRLNFFRKHLTKMQPGHTGKKDRYSEALVRTGRSNLMIEAVVVRSLYMLVLYGLALTGYAIEAALLWWIPMHIAQVYIPYYLSWKPHHPGSAT
;
A
#
# COMPACT_ATOMS: atom_id res chain seq x y z
N MET A 1 27.01 -15.55 -2.58
CA MET A 1 27.38 -14.57 -1.53
C MET A 1 28.76 -14.09 -1.88
N ASP A 2 28.87 -12.81 -2.23
CA ASP A 2 30.10 -12.23 -2.79
C ASP A 2 31.19 -12.15 -1.71
N GLN A 3 32.33 -12.78 -1.96
CA GLN A 3 33.53 -12.75 -1.11
C GLN A 3 34.13 -11.35 -0.85
N VAL A 4 33.55 -10.32 -1.45
CA VAL A 4 34.00 -8.92 -1.29
C VAL A 4 33.44 -8.29 0.02
N ALA A 5 32.40 -8.83 0.59
CA ALA A 5 31.81 -8.27 1.82
C ALA A 5 32.63 -8.62 3.08
N ASP A 6 33.37 -9.75 3.05
CA ASP A 6 34.10 -10.26 4.22
C ASP A 6 35.48 -9.57 4.44
N THR A 7 35.89 -8.69 3.52
CA THR A 7 37.20 -8.02 3.59
C THR A 7 37.16 -6.53 3.88
N ILE A 8 35.97 -5.99 4.13
CA ILE A 8 35.77 -4.55 4.34
C ILE A 8 35.66 -4.30 5.85
N GLU A 9 36.56 -3.50 6.39
CA GLU A 9 36.43 -2.96 7.75
C GLU A 9 35.39 -1.84 7.75
N TRP A 10 34.13 -2.19 7.92
CA TRP A 10 32.98 -1.26 7.86
C TRP A 10 33.09 -0.12 8.87
N ASP A 11 33.62 -0.39 10.06
CA ASP A 11 33.78 0.56 11.15
C ASP A 11 34.86 1.61 10.89
N ALA A 12 35.72 1.41 9.87
CA ALA A 12 36.77 2.33 9.48
C ALA A 12 36.35 3.32 8.38
N LEU A 13 35.14 3.16 7.82
CA LEU A 13 34.63 4.01 6.74
C LEU A 13 33.91 5.23 7.30
N SER A 14 34.09 6.40 6.64
CA SER A 14 33.25 7.57 6.90
C SER A 14 31.84 7.35 6.35
N ASP A 15 30.85 8.12 6.88
CA ASP A 15 29.44 8.06 6.42
C ASP A 15 29.32 8.27 4.90
N ASP A 16 30.08 9.22 4.32
CA ASP A 16 30.10 9.44 2.86
C ASP A 16 30.64 8.24 2.08
N GLN A 17 31.59 7.49 2.64
CA GLN A 17 32.15 6.29 2.02
C GLN A 17 31.18 5.12 2.14
N LEU A 18 30.49 4.98 3.26
CA LEU A 18 29.42 3.99 3.46
C LEU A 18 28.29 4.22 2.46
N ASP A 19 27.80 5.44 2.35
CA ASP A 19 26.77 5.86 1.39
C ASP A 19 27.16 5.58 -0.06
N ALA A 20 28.42 5.88 -0.43
CA ALA A 20 28.91 5.61 -1.79
C ALA A 20 28.99 4.10 -2.09
N MET A 21 29.35 3.33 -1.08
CA MET A 21 29.45 1.88 -1.17
C MET A 21 28.08 1.21 -1.22
N GLU A 22 27.14 1.62 -0.38
CA GLU A 22 25.74 1.19 -0.44
C GLU A 22 25.13 1.45 -1.80
N ARG A 23 25.30 2.67 -2.35
CA ARG A 23 24.83 3.01 -3.71
C ARG A 23 25.43 2.10 -4.78
N LYS A 24 26.73 1.76 -4.66
CA LYS A 24 27.42 0.88 -5.61
C LYS A 24 26.92 -0.57 -5.52
N ILE A 25 26.67 -1.07 -4.31
CA ILE A 25 26.12 -2.41 -4.08
C ILE A 25 24.66 -2.45 -4.54
N ALA A 26 23.84 -1.50 -4.11
CA ALA A 26 22.45 -1.40 -4.48
C ALA A 26 22.25 -1.32 -6.01
N ALA A 27 23.14 -0.61 -6.73
CA ALA A 27 23.08 -0.51 -8.19
C ALA A 27 23.16 -1.87 -8.91
N LYS A 28 23.84 -2.86 -8.33
CA LYS A 28 23.90 -4.23 -8.88
C LYS A 28 22.55 -4.95 -8.82
N TYR A 29 21.72 -4.62 -7.84
CA TYR A 29 20.41 -5.25 -7.61
C TYR A 29 19.27 -4.43 -8.24
N MET A 30 19.39 -3.12 -8.28
CA MET A 30 18.37 -2.21 -8.83
C MET A 30 18.19 -2.27 -10.35
N GLN A 31 19.05 -2.98 -11.07
CA GLN A 31 19.01 -3.05 -12.55
C GLN A 31 18.23 -4.27 -13.07
N LYS A 32 17.77 -5.15 -12.22
CA LYS A 32 17.01 -6.34 -12.63
C LYS A 32 15.51 -6.03 -12.61
N LEU A 33 14.84 -6.25 -13.75
CA LEU A 33 13.40 -6.14 -13.83
C LEU A 33 12.76 -7.12 -12.82
N PRO A 34 11.93 -6.66 -11.87
CA PRO A 34 11.34 -7.51 -10.83
C PRO A 34 10.13 -8.28 -11.39
N ILE A 35 10.40 -9.27 -12.26
CA ILE A 35 9.37 -10.05 -12.96
C ILE A 35 8.39 -10.69 -11.97
N GLY A 36 8.88 -11.17 -10.82
CA GLY A 36 8.06 -11.80 -9.79
C GLY A 36 6.96 -10.87 -9.25
N ILE A 37 7.32 -9.62 -8.90
CA ILE A 37 6.35 -8.66 -8.38
C ILE A 37 5.37 -8.16 -9.46
N ILE A 38 5.85 -8.05 -10.71
CA ILE A 38 5.00 -7.69 -11.85
C ILE A 38 3.97 -8.79 -12.09
N ALA A 39 4.41 -10.04 -12.20
CA ALA A 39 3.52 -11.19 -12.38
C ALA A 39 2.53 -11.30 -11.22
N TRP A 40 2.99 -11.15 -9.99
CA TRP A 40 2.13 -11.13 -8.80
C TRP A 40 1.04 -10.07 -8.89
N GLY A 41 1.37 -8.82 -9.16
CA GLY A 41 0.38 -7.73 -9.16
C GLY A 41 -0.73 -7.96 -10.18
N PHE A 42 -0.39 -8.37 -11.40
CA PHE A 42 -1.41 -8.71 -12.40
C PHE A 42 -2.20 -9.95 -12.04
N THR A 43 -1.54 -11.04 -11.62
CA THR A 43 -2.23 -12.27 -11.23
C THR A 43 -3.16 -12.06 -10.04
N ASN A 44 -2.69 -11.33 -9.02
CA ASN A 44 -3.50 -11.01 -7.84
C ASN A 44 -4.77 -10.25 -8.21
N THR A 45 -4.66 -9.26 -9.09
CA THR A 45 -5.83 -8.49 -9.57
C THR A 45 -6.75 -9.35 -10.43
N LEU A 46 -6.21 -10.19 -11.31
CA LEU A 46 -7.01 -11.11 -12.13
C LEU A 46 -7.76 -12.15 -11.28
N VAL A 47 -7.12 -12.70 -10.25
CA VAL A 47 -7.77 -13.61 -9.30
C VAL A 47 -8.92 -12.90 -8.60
N TRP A 48 -8.70 -11.69 -8.08
CA TRP A 48 -9.76 -10.92 -7.44
C TRP A 48 -10.93 -10.62 -8.39
N LEU A 49 -10.66 -10.24 -9.63
CA LEU A 49 -11.69 -10.02 -10.65
C LEU A 49 -12.45 -11.32 -10.97
N ALA A 50 -11.76 -12.46 -11.01
CA ALA A 50 -12.39 -13.76 -11.28
C ALA A 50 -13.30 -14.25 -10.14
N LEU A 51 -13.04 -13.83 -8.89
CA LEU A 51 -13.92 -14.18 -7.76
C LEU A 51 -15.35 -13.68 -7.96
N TRP A 52 -15.53 -12.54 -8.63
CA TRP A 52 -16.84 -11.93 -8.83
C TRP A 52 -17.77 -12.82 -9.67
N PRO A 53 -17.48 -13.15 -10.94
CA PRO A 53 -18.35 -14.02 -11.70
C PRO A 53 -18.49 -15.42 -11.07
N LEU A 54 -17.43 -15.95 -10.47
CA LEU A 54 -17.50 -17.28 -9.85
C LEU A 54 -18.45 -17.30 -8.64
N ALA A 55 -18.47 -16.24 -7.83
CA ALA A 55 -19.38 -16.14 -6.70
C ALA A 55 -20.81 -15.78 -7.14
N LEU A 56 -20.97 -14.83 -8.07
CA LEU A 56 -22.29 -14.39 -8.56
C LEU A 56 -23.04 -15.47 -9.36
N MET A 57 -22.31 -16.43 -9.92
CA MET A 57 -22.87 -17.60 -10.63
C MET A 57 -23.00 -18.85 -9.75
N ASP A 58 -22.78 -18.72 -8.42
CA ASP A 58 -22.81 -19.83 -7.46
C ASP A 58 -21.82 -20.98 -7.76
N ILE A 59 -20.77 -20.72 -8.57
CA ILE A 59 -19.73 -21.69 -8.89
C ILE A 59 -18.77 -21.86 -7.71
N LEU A 60 -18.43 -20.73 -7.05
CA LEU A 60 -17.56 -20.71 -5.88
C LEU A 60 -18.37 -20.22 -4.66
N PRO A 61 -18.58 -21.06 -3.65
CA PRO A 61 -19.26 -20.63 -2.43
C PRO A 61 -18.58 -19.45 -1.73
N LEU A 62 -19.38 -18.50 -1.23
CA LEU A 62 -18.86 -17.26 -0.63
C LEU A 62 -17.94 -17.50 0.58
N TRP A 63 -18.14 -18.57 1.33
CA TRP A 63 -17.27 -18.91 2.45
C TRP A 63 -15.84 -19.34 2.03
N PHE A 64 -15.66 -19.79 0.77
CA PHE A 64 -14.35 -19.97 0.15
C PHE A 64 -13.85 -18.71 -0.54
N ALA A 65 -14.72 -17.98 -1.22
CA ALA A 65 -14.35 -16.76 -1.93
C ALA A 65 -13.88 -15.65 -1.00
N PHE A 66 -14.50 -15.51 0.18
CA PHE A 66 -14.17 -14.48 1.15
C PHE A 66 -12.71 -14.50 1.65
N PRO A 67 -12.16 -15.61 2.17
CA PRO A 67 -10.76 -15.64 2.61
C PRO A 67 -9.78 -15.38 1.46
N ILE A 68 -10.10 -15.83 0.23
CA ILE A 68 -9.30 -15.53 -0.95
C ILE A 68 -9.35 -14.03 -1.25
N ALA A 69 -10.55 -13.42 -1.24
CA ALA A 69 -10.71 -11.98 -1.43
C ALA A 69 -9.96 -11.17 -0.37
N ALA A 70 -10.08 -11.56 0.91
CA ALA A 70 -9.37 -10.89 2.01
C ALA A 70 -7.85 -10.93 1.83
N LEU A 71 -7.31 -12.08 1.44
CA LEU A 71 -5.88 -12.23 1.13
C LEU A 71 -5.48 -11.39 -0.08
N ASN A 72 -6.25 -11.47 -1.17
CA ASN A 72 -5.97 -10.73 -2.42
C ASN A 72 -5.98 -9.21 -2.21
N VAL A 73 -6.99 -8.68 -1.53
CA VAL A 73 -7.08 -7.23 -1.27
C VAL A 73 -5.93 -6.76 -0.37
N THR A 74 -5.57 -7.57 0.64
CA THR A 74 -4.45 -7.25 1.53
C THR A 74 -3.11 -7.25 0.76
N LEU A 75 -2.89 -8.24 -0.10
CA LEU A 75 -1.67 -8.38 -0.88
C LEU A 75 -1.60 -7.44 -2.09
N ALA A 76 -2.70 -6.85 -2.51
CA ALA A 76 -2.78 -5.92 -3.63
C ALA A 76 -1.91 -4.67 -3.44
N TYR A 77 -1.69 -4.26 -2.19
CA TYR A 77 -0.85 -3.09 -1.89
C TYR A 77 0.63 -3.31 -2.24
N LEU A 78 1.19 -4.52 -2.05
CA LEU A 78 2.62 -4.78 -2.20
C LEU A 78 3.17 -4.45 -3.59
N PRO A 79 2.59 -4.91 -4.72
CA PRO A 79 3.08 -4.54 -6.05
C PRO A 79 2.92 -3.04 -6.33
N SER A 80 1.87 -2.41 -5.80
CA SER A 80 1.70 -0.97 -5.89
C SER A 80 2.75 -0.22 -5.08
N HIS A 81 3.11 -0.69 -3.89
CA HIS A 81 4.16 -0.12 -3.06
C HIS A 81 5.50 -0.10 -3.79
N ASP A 82 5.90 -1.20 -4.42
CA ASP A 82 7.11 -1.27 -5.23
C ASP A 82 7.05 -0.30 -6.43
N ALA A 83 5.88 -0.18 -7.07
CA ALA A 83 5.67 0.80 -8.12
C ALA A 83 5.72 2.25 -7.62
N GLN A 84 5.31 2.54 -6.37
CA GLN A 84 5.44 3.85 -5.73
C GLN A 84 6.93 4.25 -5.61
N HIS A 85 7.79 3.30 -5.26
CA HIS A 85 9.25 3.46 -5.24
C HIS A 85 9.91 3.47 -6.62
N SER A 86 9.13 3.29 -7.71
CA SER A 86 9.65 3.24 -9.08
C SER A 86 10.68 2.11 -9.30
N ILE A 87 10.51 0.96 -8.64
CA ILE A 87 11.43 -0.18 -8.70
C ILE A 87 11.45 -0.81 -10.09
N ILE A 88 10.30 -0.83 -10.80
CA ILE A 88 10.21 -1.38 -12.16
C ILE A 88 10.90 -0.47 -13.17
N ALA A 89 10.58 0.83 -13.13
CA ALA A 89 11.21 1.82 -13.99
C ALA A 89 11.06 3.23 -13.43
N ARG A 90 12.14 4.00 -13.48
CA ARG A 90 12.18 5.41 -13.09
C ARG A 90 11.64 6.30 -14.22
N ARG A 91 11.38 7.57 -13.88
CA ARG A 91 10.98 8.58 -14.88
C ARG A 91 12.03 8.67 -15.99
N GLY A 92 11.59 8.64 -17.25
CA GLY A 92 12.45 8.67 -18.44
C GLY A 92 12.92 7.30 -18.92
N GLN A 93 12.68 6.21 -18.20
CA GLN A 93 13.01 4.86 -18.65
C GLN A 93 11.89 4.23 -19.50
N PRO A 94 12.22 3.31 -20.45
CA PRO A 94 11.25 2.75 -21.40
C PRO A 94 10.05 2.03 -20.76
N LEU A 95 10.26 1.35 -19.63
CA LEU A 95 9.22 0.58 -18.94
C LEU A 95 8.43 1.41 -17.89
N ARG A 96 8.54 2.75 -17.92
CA ARG A 96 7.80 3.61 -16.99
C ARG A 96 6.29 3.40 -17.07
N TRP A 97 5.75 3.17 -18.26
CA TRP A 97 4.33 2.85 -18.44
C TRP A 97 3.90 1.60 -17.68
N LEU A 98 4.76 0.56 -17.63
CA LEU A 98 4.49 -0.68 -16.92
C LEU A 98 4.48 -0.45 -15.40
N ASN A 99 5.39 0.38 -14.90
CA ASN A 99 5.39 0.80 -13.48
C ASN A 99 4.10 1.51 -13.10
N GLU A 100 3.66 2.48 -13.91
CA GLU A 100 2.39 3.18 -13.66
C GLU A 100 1.18 2.24 -13.77
N LEU A 101 1.15 1.40 -14.80
CA LEU A 101 0.07 0.43 -15.00
C LEU A 101 -0.05 -0.52 -13.82
N LEU A 102 1.07 -1.13 -13.38
CA LEU A 102 1.08 -2.03 -12.23
C LEU A 102 0.61 -1.33 -10.96
N GLY A 103 1.10 -0.10 -10.72
CA GLY A 103 0.69 0.69 -9.55
C GLY A 103 -0.81 0.94 -9.51
N HIS A 104 -1.41 1.31 -10.64
CA HIS A 104 -2.86 1.56 -10.73
C HIS A 104 -3.68 0.28 -10.64
N VAL A 105 -3.32 -0.76 -11.41
CA VAL A 105 -4.10 -2.01 -11.50
C VAL A 105 -4.10 -2.74 -10.17
N SER A 106 -2.96 -2.80 -9.49
CA SER A 106 -2.85 -3.47 -8.19
C SER A 106 -3.72 -2.81 -7.10
N LEU A 107 -4.03 -1.51 -7.19
CA LEU A 107 -4.84 -0.81 -6.20
C LEU A 107 -6.34 -0.84 -6.49
N ILE A 108 -6.80 -1.43 -7.58
CA ILE A 108 -8.24 -1.57 -7.85
C ILE A 108 -8.97 -2.26 -6.69
N PRO A 109 -8.50 -3.42 -6.18
CA PRO A 109 -9.14 -4.06 -5.02
C PRO A 109 -9.10 -3.21 -3.75
N PHE A 110 -8.10 -2.35 -3.61
CA PHE A 110 -7.92 -1.47 -2.45
C PHE A 110 -8.72 -0.17 -2.55
N ALA A 111 -9.31 0.12 -3.72
CA ALA A 111 -10.12 1.32 -4.01
C ALA A 111 -9.45 2.64 -3.64
N THR A 112 -8.16 2.76 -3.94
CA THR A 112 -7.36 3.97 -3.66
C THR A 112 -6.52 4.35 -4.89
N PRO A 113 -6.43 5.63 -5.27
CA PRO A 113 -5.68 6.04 -6.45
C PRO A 113 -4.17 5.96 -6.22
N PHE A 114 -3.46 5.39 -7.18
CA PHE A 114 -2.02 5.15 -7.11
C PHE A 114 -1.20 6.44 -6.93
N ARG A 115 -1.54 7.50 -7.68
CA ARG A 115 -0.79 8.76 -7.63
C ARG A 115 -0.91 9.47 -6.28
N TYR A 116 -2.10 9.38 -5.68
CA TYR A 116 -2.37 9.88 -4.34
C TYR A 116 -1.49 9.14 -3.31
N LEU A 117 -1.56 7.79 -3.29
CA LEU A 117 -0.77 6.98 -2.36
C LEU A 117 0.74 7.15 -2.59
N ARG A 118 1.20 7.15 -3.84
CA ARG A 118 2.63 7.37 -4.12
C ARG A 118 3.13 8.68 -3.54
N HIS A 119 2.36 9.76 -3.69
CA HIS A 119 2.79 11.06 -3.19
C HIS A 119 2.86 11.08 -1.67
N THR A 120 1.80 10.65 -0.99
CA THR A 120 1.75 10.62 0.47
C THR A 120 2.77 9.67 1.07
N HIS A 121 3.02 8.53 0.42
CA HIS A 121 4.04 7.57 0.83
C HIS A 121 5.47 8.12 0.68
N MET A 122 5.78 8.86 -0.39
CA MET A 122 7.07 9.53 -0.53
C MET A 122 7.25 10.66 0.51
N GLU A 123 6.17 11.38 0.85
CA GLU A 123 6.20 12.35 1.95
C GLU A 123 6.45 11.67 3.30
N HIS A 124 5.87 10.48 3.54
CA HIS A 124 6.19 9.67 4.71
C HIS A 124 7.70 9.33 4.76
N HIS A 125 8.29 8.86 3.66
CA HIS A 125 9.74 8.56 3.62
C HIS A 125 10.62 9.79 3.85
N ASN A 126 10.20 10.96 3.36
CA ASN A 126 10.94 12.20 3.53
C ASN A 126 10.89 12.74 4.98
N HIS A 127 9.84 12.38 5.73
CA HIS A 127 9.53 12.94 7.04
C HIS A 127 9.20 11.86 8.09
N ALA A 128 9.70 10.63 7.90
CA ALA A 128 9.38 9.48 8.75
C ALA A 128 9.56 9.80 10.24
N ASN A 129 8.52 9.54 11.03
CA ASN A 129 8.45 9.81 12.48
C ASN A 129 8.39 11.30 12.88
N ASP A 130 8.28 12.22 11.95
CA ASP A 130 8.05 13.63 12.27
C ASP A 130 6.59 13.84 12.70
N PRO A 131 6.32 14.35 13.93
CA PRO A 131 4.96 14.49 14.45
C PRO A 131 4.11 15.50 13.68
N ASP A 132 4.71 16.43 12.94
CA ASP A 132 4.01 17.48 12.21
C ASP A 132 3.95 17.24 10.70
N LEU A 133 4.95 16.58 10.13
CA LEU A 133 5.12 16.45 8.67
C LEU A 133 4.83 15.07 8.14
N ASP A 134 4.99 14.01 8.94
CA ASP A 134 4.76 12.63 8.50
C ASP A 134 3.26 12.34 8.34
N PRO A 135 2.78 12.04 7.10
CA PRO A 135 1.39 11.66 6.88
C PRO A 135 0.97 10.41 7.65
N ASP A 136 1.91 9.47 7.87
CA ASP A 136 1.65 8.20 8.55
C ASP A 136 1.88 8.27 10.08
N TYR A 137 2.20 9.44 10.63
CA TYR A 137 2.48 9.58 12.08
C TYR A 137 1.35 9.05 12.97
N ASP A 138 0.11 9.10 12.52
CA ASP A 138 -1.05 8.58 13.27
C ASP A 138 -1.04 7.04 13.47
N VAL A 139 -0.16 6.33 12.76
CA VAL A 139 0.08 4.89 12.95
C VAL A 139 0.81 4.61 14.27
N HIS A 140 1.51 5.61 14.84
CA HIS A 140 2.23 5.46 16.09
C HIS A 140 1.32 4.98 17.24
N ALA A 141 1.75 3.92 17.91
CA ALA A 141 1.07 3.34 19.06
C ALA A 141 2.11 2.79 20.03
N SER A 142 1.82 2.84 21.35
CA SER A 142 2.72 2.35 22.40
C SER A 142 2.97 0.83 22.32
N ASP A 143 1.97 0.10 21.86
CA ASP A 143 1.97 -1.35 21.77
C ASP A 143 0.95 -1.84 20.74
N ARG A 144 0.94 -3.17 20.48
CA ARG A 144 0.04 -3.81 19.51
C ARG A 144 -1.43 -3.57 19.83
N LEU A 145 -1.83 -3.70 21.08
CA LEU A 145 -3.24 -3.53 21.49
C LEU A 145 -3.71 -2.11 21.25
N ASN A 146 -2.87 -1.12 21.60
CA ASN A 146 -3.14 0.30 21.34
C ASN A 146 -3.24 0.58 19.85
N PHE A 147 -2.37 -0.02 19.01
CA PHE A 147 -2.48 0.07 17.56
C PHE A 147 -3.85 -0.38 17.05
N PHE A 148 -4.26 -1.61 17.37
CA PHE A 148 -5.55 -2.14 16.92
C PHE A 148 -6.73 -1.34 17.45
N ARG A 149 -6.70 -0.94 18.73
CA ARG A 149 -7.73 -0.07 19.31
C ARG A 149 -7.89 1.24 18.56
N LYS A 150 -6.79 1.93 18.27
CA LYS A 150 -6.80 3.19 17.50
C LYS A 150 -7.39 2.99 16.10
N HIS A 151 -6.99 1.93 15.38
CA HIS A 151 -7.48 1.67 14.03
C HIS A 151 -8.95 1.30 14.00
N LEU A 152 -9.42 0.44 14.91
CA LEU A 152 -10.84 0.11 15.03
C LEU A 152 -11.70 1.32 15.42
N THR A 153 -11.17 2.22 16.26
CA THR A 153 -11.87 3.47 16.60
C THR A 153 -11.99 4.39 15.39
N LYS A 154 -10.94 4.51 14.57
CA LYS A 154 -10.98 5.33 13.33
C LYS A 154 -12.01 4.81 12.31
N MET A 155 -12.30 3.51 12.30
CA MET A 155 -13.29 2.90 11.40
C MET A 155 -14.74 3.11 11.82
N GLN A 156 -14.99 3.62 13.02
CA GLN A 156 -16.36 3.82 13.51
C GLN A 156 -17.03 5.00 12.82
N PRO A 157 -18.31 4.89 12.44
CA PRO A 157 -19.09 6.01 11.92
C PRO A 157 -19.12 7.18 12.92
N GLY A 158 -18.97 8.39 12.41
CA GLY A 158 -18.97 9.60 13.24
C GLY A 158 -17.66 9.89 13.97
N HIS A 159 -16.61 9.09 13.78
CA HIS A 159 -15.29 9.44 14.26
C HIS A 159 -14.76 10.65 13.46
N THR A 160 -14.97 11.84 14.00
CA THR A 160 -14.32 13.06 13.51
C THR A 160 -12.87 13.02 13.98
N GLY A 161 -12.06 12.32 13.22
CA GLY A 161 -10.64 12.17 13.51
C GLY A 161 -9.92 13.51 13.53
N LYS A 162 -8.74 13.51 14.15
CA LYS A 162 -7.72 14.55 13.99
C LYS A 162 -7.54 14.88 12.51
N LYS A 163 -6.91 16.00 12.22
CA LYS A 163 -6.50 16.48 10.90
C LYS A 163 -6.21 15.34 9.93
N ASP A 164 -6.76 15.43 8.73
CA ASP A 164 -6.42 14.50 7.64
C ASP A 164 -4.99 14.82 7.16
N ARG A 165 -4.02 14.13 7.74
CA ARG A 165 -2.59 14.33 7.47
C ARG A 165 -2.23 14.14 6.00
N TYR A 166 -2.91 13.25 5.31
CA TYR A 166 -2.71 13.06 3.86
C TYR A 166 -3.14 14.31 3.08
N SER A 167 -4.32 14.84 3.37
CA SER A 167 -4.77 16.09 2.74
C SER A 167 -3.86 17.27 3.09
N GLU A 168 -3.39 17.37 4.33
CA GLU A 168 -2.43 18.40 4.75
C GLU A 168 -1.11 18.31 3.98
N ALA A 169 -0.55 17.08 3.83
CA ALA A 169 0.66 16.85 3.05
C ALA A 169 0.48 17.25 1.57
N LEU A 170 -0.67 16.91 0.97
CA LEU A 170 -1.00 17.30 -0.40
C LEU A 170 -1.14 18.81 -0.59
N VAL A 171 -1.74 19.50 0.37
CA VAL A 171 -1.86 20.97 0.33
C VAL A 171 -0.48 21.60 0.47
N ARG A 172 0.31 21.17 1.46
CA ARG A 172 1.67 21.67 1.74
C ARG A 172 2.58 21.52 0.51
N THR A 173 2.48 20.41 -0.20
CA THR A 173 3.33 20.13 -1.38
C THR A 173 2.75 20.61 -2.71
N GLY A 174 1.61 21.34 -2.70
CA GLY A 174 0.97 21.85 -3.92
C GLY A 174 0.36 20.76 -4.82
N ARG A 175 -0.06 19.63 -4.23
CA ARG A 175 -0.65 18.48 -4.93
C ARG A 175 -2.12 18.25 -4.61
N SER A 176 -2.85 19.29 -4.24
CA SER A 176 -4.27 19.23 -3.89
C SER A 176 -5.16 18.61 -4.97
N ASN A 177 -4.74 18.66 -6.25
CA ASN A 177 -5.44 18.01 -7.35
C ASN A 177 -5.55 16.49 -7.17
N LEU A 178 -4.64 15.84 -6.44
CA LEU A 178 -4.69 14.40 -6.15
C LEU A 178 -5.84 14.05 -5.18
N MET A 179 -6.33 15.00 -4.39
CA MET A 179 -7.52 14.82 -3.56
C MET A 179 -8.77 14.56 -4.41
N ILE A 180 -8.84 15.20 -5.59
CA ILE A 180 -9.95 14.96 -6.53
C ILE A 180 -9.91 13.52 -7.04
N GLU A 181 -8.71 12.99 -7.35
CA GLU A 181 -8.57 11.57 -7.74
C GLU A 181 -9.09 10.64 -6.62
N ALA A 182 -8.75 10.94 -5.35
CA ALA A 182 -9.20 10.16 -4.20
C ALA A 182 -10.73 10.20 -4.06
N VAL A 183 -11.34 11.38 -4.19
CA VAL A 183 -12.80 11.54 -4.15
C VAL A 183 -13.45 10.76 -5.29
N VAL A 184 -12.96 10.87 -6.52
CA VAL A 184 -13.52 10.16 -7.67
C VAL A 184 -13.45 8.64 -7.50
N VAL A 185 -12.28 8.11 -7.15
CA VAL A 185 -12.11 6.65 -6.95
C VAL A 185 -12.99 6.16 -5.81
N ARG A 186 -13.08 6.91 -4.70
CA ARG A 186 -13.94 6.54 -3.58
C ARG A 186 -15.42 6.60 -3.92
N SER A 187 -15.84 7.59 -4.71
CA SER A 187 -17.22 7.71 -5.18
C SER A 187 -17.60 6.56 -6.13
N LEU A 188 -16.70 6.20 -7.05
CA LEU A 188 -16.91 5.05 -7.93
C LEU A 188 -17.00 3.74 -7.14
N TYR A 189 -16.12 3.55 -6.17
CA TYR A 189 -16.18 2.39 -5.27
C TYR A 189 -17.54 2.31 -4.56
N MET A 190 -18.00 3.39 -3.95
CA MET A 190 -19.30 3.43 -3.27
C MET A 190 -20.46 3.20 -4.23
N LEU A 191 -20.41 3.79 -5.43
CA LEU A 191 -21.42 3.59 -6.46
C LEU A 191 -21.55 2.12 -6.84
N VAL A 192 -20.44 1.41 -7.02
CA VAL A 192 -20.44 -0.03 -7.33
C VAL A 192 -21.00 -0.84 -6.16
N LEU A 193 -20.57 -0.56 -4.92
CA LEU A 193 -21.07 -1.29 -3.75
C LEU A 193 -22.58 -1.09 -3.56
N TYR A 194 -23.07 0.16 -3.64
CA TYR A 194 -24.50 0.44 -3.53
C TYR A 194 -25.29 -0.14 -4.71
N GLY A 195 -24.75 -0.06 -5.92
CA GLY A 195 -25.37 -0.69 -7.09
C GLY A 195 -25.56 -2.19 -6.92
N LEU A 196 -24.52 -2.89 -6.45
CA LEU A 196 -24.60 -4.33 -6.14
C LEU A 196 -25.61 -4.60 -5.01
N ALA A 197 -25.59 -3.81 -3.95
CA ALA A 197 -26.52 -3.99 -2.84
C ALA A 197 -27.99 -3.81 -3.27
N LEU A 198 -28.28 -2.79 -4.09
CA LEU A 198 -29.62 -2.52 -4.61
C LEU A 198 -30.11 -3.57 -5.60
N THR A 199 -29.19 -4.27 -6.26
CA THR A 199 -29.51 -5.37 -7.20
C THR A 199 -29.57 -6.76 -6.54
N GLY A 200 -29.45 -6.82 -5.19
CA GLY A 200 -29.58 -8.06 -4.42
C GLY A 200 -28.25 -8.73 -4.05
N TYR A 201 -27.10 -8.17 -4.46
CA TYR A 201 -25.75 -8.72 -4.21
C TYR A 201 -25.01 -8.03 -3.04
N ALA A 202 -25.74 -7.63 -2.00
CA ALA A 202 -25.17 -6.93 -0.84
C ALA A 202 -24.15 -7.79 -0.08
N ILE A 203 -24.40 -9.09 0.04
CA ILE A 203 -23.53 -10.03 0.77
C ILE A 203 -22.24 -10.26 -0.02
N GLU A 204 -22.34 -10.46 -1.33
CA GLU A 204 -21.19 -10.61 -2.23
C GLU A 204 -20.32 -9.35 -2.22
N ALA A 205 -20.93 -8.19 -2.32
CA ALA A 205 -20.23 -6.90 -2.25
C ALA A 205 -19.51 -6.72 -0.89
N ALA A 206 -20.15 -7.11 0.20
CA ALA A 206 -19.56 -7.07 1.53
C ALA A 206 -18.38 -8.04 1.67
N LEU A 207 -18.55 -9.29 1.25
CA LEU A 207 -17.55 -10.35 1.46
C LEU A 207 -16.41 -10.32 0.43
N LEU A 208 -16.65 -9.87 -0.80
CA LEU A 208 -15.62 -9.84 -1.83
C LEU A 208 -14.84 -8.52 -1.88
N TRP A 209 -15.38 -7.43 -1.32
CA TRP A 209 -14.71 -6.14 -1.41
C TRP A 209 -14.71 -5.34 -0.10
N TRP A 210 -15.87 -5.03 0.46
CA TRP A 210 -15.97 -4.09 1.58
C TRP A 210 -15.21 -4.59 2.83
N ILE A 211 -15.48 -5.78 3.33
CA ILE A 211 -14.80 -6.37 4.50
C ILE A 211 -13.33 -6.62 4.21
N PRO A 212 -12.93 -7.25 3.08
CA PRO A 212 -11.54 -7.42 2.69
C PRO A 212 -10.74 -6.11 2.69
N MET A 213 -11.32 -5.03 2.16
CA MET A 213 -10.67 -3.71 2.15
C MET A 213 -10.46 -3.17 3.58
N HIS A 214 -11.42 -3.35 4.49
CA HIS A 214 -11.24 -2.93 5.90
C HIS A 214 -10.20 -3.77 6.63
N ILE A 215 -10.11 -5.07 6.34
CA ILE A 215 -9.02 -5.92 6.85
C ILE A 215 -7.67 -5.39 6.35
N ALA A 216 -7.55 -5.09 5.06
CA ALA A 216 -6.32 -4.57 4.47
C ALA A 216 -5.92 -3.22 5.08
N GLN A 217 -6.88 -2.31 5.36
CA GLN A 217 -6.64 -1.01 6.00
C GLN A 217 -6.09 -1.11 7.42
N VAL A 218 -6.25 -2.23 8.10
CA VAL A 218 -5.62 -2.48 9.41
C VAL A 218 -4.28 -3.20 9.25
N TYR A 219 -4.26 -4.22 8.39
CA TYR A 219 -3.09 -5.07 8.20
C TYR A 219 -1.90 -4.32 7.58
N ILE A 220 -2.14 -3.52 6.54
CA ILE A 220 -1.08 -2.81 5.82
C ILE A 220 -0.36 -1.81 6.73
N PRO A 221 -1.03 -0.86 7.42
CA PRO A 221 -0.36 0.03 8.35
C PRO A 221 0.36 -0.69 9.50
N TYR A 222 -0.16 -1.83 9.96
CA TYR A 222 0.50 -2.62 10.99
C TYR A 222 1.86 -3.14 10.56
N TYR A 223 1.94 -3.77 9.38
CA TYR A 223 3.15 -4.44 8.91
C TYR A 223 4.12 -3.52 8.17
N LEU A 224 3.62 -2.50 7.47
CA LEU A 224 4.45 -1.65 6.64
C LEU A 224 4.80 -0.29 7.27
N SER A 225 3.97 0.19 8.21
CA SER A 225 4.25 1.48 8.86
C SER A 225 4.59 1.30 10.34
N TRP A 226 3.72 0.66 11.15
CA TRP A 226 3.94 0.60 12.60
C TRP A 226 5.09 -0.34 13.00
N LYS A 227 5.10 -1.58 12.50
CA LYS A 227 6.09 -2.59 12.92
C LYS A 227 7.53 -2.22 12.57
N PRO A 228 7.85 -1.68 11.36
CA PRO A 228 9.20 -1.23 11.02
C PRO A 228 9.68 -0.02 11.82
N HIS A 229 8.75 0.89 12.18
CA HIS A 229 9.06 2.16 12.86
C HIS A 229 8.85 2.11 14.38
N HIS A 230 8.33 1.00 14.91
CA HIS A 230 8.20 0.83 16.34
C HIS A 230 9.59 0.58 16.95
N PRO A 231 10.03 1.38 17.95
CA PRO A 231 11.32 1.13 18.59
C PRO A 231 11.33 -0.29 19.15
N GLY A 232 12.19 -1.13 18.59
CA GLY A 232 12.45 -2.45 19.15
C GLY A 232 12.89 -2.28 20.60
N SER A 233 12.44 -3.14 21.49
CA SER A 233 13.07 -3.25 22.80
C SER A 233 14.55 -3.49 22.55
N ALA A 234 15.38 -2.55 22.95
CA ALA A 234 16.82 -2.82 23.09
C ALA A 234 16.95 -3.96 24.12
N THR A 235 17.10 -5.16 23.62
CA THR A 235 17.51 -6.35 24.42
C THR A 235 18.99 -6.50 24.34
#